data_4c92f21e22ca82cde5328ad231ec8cb3
#
_entry.id   4c92f21e22ca82cde5328ad231ec8cb3
#
_cell.length_a   1.000
_cell.length_b   1.000
_cell.length_c   1.000
_cell.angle_alpha   90.00
_cell.angle_beta   90.00
_cell.angle_gamma   90.00
#
_symmetry.space_group_name_H-M   'P 1'
#
loop_
_entity.id
_entity.type
_entity.pdbx_description
1 polymer ?
#
loop_
_entity_poly.entity_id
_entity_poly.type
_entity_poly.pdbx_seq_one_letter_code
_entity_poly.pdbx_strand_id
1 'polypeptide(L)'
;MTEETDVVVVGAGGGGAVLALALAKQGIRTVVLDQATGPSKGLRGEILQPNGQRVLDRLGVLQSLSADAMRSVRLFHFCRAGGTRLCSIDYGDLPAPYNRAIVTLPNEAHHAIVAAVQQHTSVRLRYGTSFTGLIREGNQVVGVSTQGPDGTHTVRAKIVVGADGAFSKVREALKVPADLYLYPDGYLIAILESDEPVSESFYYVGHRTILGIFPATGNKAYLFYMIPKDSMEAVKQRGILALQQIWSQIALQFSRLFRSLRDWGQTAYMPTGRIRTPTWVADGAVLIGDAAHAMNPHASQGRMQAMVDAMALADLLPGCLSDQNYSAERLKEFERARRPQVTMLQQLADQQVFYWNTDNPVVAFLRDRVFQTLDRNARLRYQVLSTTAGLRTMPSFNLIDRVIAAGLLPDIRAHERSPHPMSL
;
A
#
# COMPACT_ATOMS: atom_id res chain seq x y z
N MET A 1 -6.69 -29.82 -19.19
CA MET A 1 -6.81 -29.02 -20.44
C MET A 1 -5.71 -27.98 -20.47
N THR A 2 -5.15 -27.71 -21.65
CA THR A 2 -4.11 -26.66 -21.82
C THR A 2 -4.76 -25.45 -22.46
N GLU A 3 -4.58 -24.28 -21.86
CA GLU A 3 -5.02 -22.99 -22.39
C GLU A 3 -3.80 -22.14 -22.75
N GLU A 4 -3.92 -21.31 -23.80
CA GLU A 4 -2.86 -20.39 -24.24
C GLU A 4 -3.30 -18.93 -24.10
N THR A 5 -2.38 -18.08 -23.62
CA THR A 5 -2.59 -16.65 -23.45
C THR A 5 -1.28 -15.88 -23.71
N ASP A 6 -1.31 -14.56 -23.76
CA ASP A 6 -0.10 -13.77 -23.86
C ASP A 6 0.55 -13.56 -22.48
N VAL A 7 -0.29 -13.26 -21.47
CA VAL A 7 0.16 -13.04 -20.08
C VAL A 7 -0.68 -13.86 -19.12
N VAL A 8 -0.05 -14.51 -18.14
CA VAL A 8 -0.75 -15.04 -16.97
C VAL A 8 -0.34 -14.27 -15.72
N VAL A 9 -1.31 -13.83 -14.94
CA VAL A 9 -1.11 -13.11 -13.67
C VAL A 9 -1.56 -14.01 -12.54
N VAL A 10 -0.68 -14.31 -11.62
CA VAL A 10 -0.98 -15.07 -10.39
C VAL A 10 -1.22 -14.10 -9.25
N GLY A 11 -2.45 -14.05 -8.76
CA GLY A 11 -2.95 -13.12 -7.76
C GLY A 11 -3.78 -11.98 -8.36
N ALA A 12 -5.04 -11.88 -7.95
CA ALA A 12 -5.98 -10.82 -8.33
C ALA A 12 -6.05 -9.70 -7.28
N GLY A 13 -5.00 -9.48 -6.50
CA GLY A 13 -4.90 -8.39 -5.54
C GLY A 13 -4.76 -7.02 -6.19
N GLY A 14 -4.37 -6.00 -5.39
CA GLY A 14 -4.28 -4.61 -5.87
C GLY A 14 -3.40 -4.41 -7.11
N GLY A 15 -2.24 -5.09 -7.19
CA GLY A 15 -1.36 -5.03 -8.35
C GLY A 15 -1.85 -5.86 -9.52
N GLY A 16 -2.24 -7.14 -9.26
CA GLY A 16 -2.65 -8.05 -10.33
C GLY A 16 -3.92 -7.62 -11.04
N ALA A 17 -4.94 -7.16 -10.31
CA ALA A 17 -6.18 -6.66 -10.90
C ALA A 17 -5.96 -5.37 -11.71
N VAL A 18 -5.10 -4.47 -11.22
CA VAL A 18 -4.71 -3.24 -11.96
C VAL A 18 -3.98 -3.61 -13.25
N LEU A 19 -3.02 -4.55 -13.18
CA LEU A 19 -2.31 -5.03 -14.37
C LEU A 19 -3.27 -5.63 -15.38
N ALA A 20 -4.18 -6.49 -14.90
CA ALA A 20 -5.20 -7.12 -15.76
C ALA A 20 -6.03 -6.08 -16.51
N LEU A 21 -6.50 -5.03 -15.81
CA LEU A 21 -7.28 -3.96 -16.44
C LEU A 21 -6.44 -3.16 -17.44
N ALA A 22 -5.19 -2.84 -17.08
CA ALA A 22 -4.29 -2.10 -17.96
C ALA A 22 -3.97 -2.86 -19.26
N LEU A 23 -3.75 -4.18 -19.18
CA LEU A 23 -3.54 -5.06 -20.32
C LEU A 23 -4.82 -5.25 -21.13
N ALA A 24 -5.97 -5.36 -20.47
CA ALA A 24 -7.28 -5.46 -21.11
C ALA A 24 -7.57 -4.28 -22.04
N LYS A 25 -7.28 -3.05 -21.57
CA LYS A 25 -7.41 -1.82 -22.35
C LYS A 25 -6.50 -1.77 -23.59
N GLN A 26 -5.45 -2.57 -23.62
CA GLN A 26 -4.52 -2.72 -24.74
C GLN A 26 -4.84 -3.96 -25.60
N GLY A 27 -5.91 -4.69 -25.30
CA GLY A 27 -6.31 -5.88 -26.04
C GLY A 27 -5.41 -7.10 -25.84
N ILE A 28 -4.52 -7.10 -24.85
CA ILE A 28 -3.59 -8.19 -24.56
C ILE A 28 -4.37 -9.31 -23.84
N ARG A 29 -4.29 -10.52 -24.41
CA ARG A 29 -4.95 -11.70 -23.84
C ARG A 29 -4.28 -12.06 -22.51
N THR A 30 -5.09 -12.06 -21.45
CA THR A 30 -4.59 -12.26 -20.10
C THR A 30 -5.45 -13.25 -19.33
N VAL A 31 -4.84 -14.18 -18.63
CA VAL A 31 -5.49 -15.04 -17.63
C VAL A 31 -5.03 -14.61 -16.26
N VAL A 32 -5.97 -14.32 -15.38
CA VAL A 32 -5.70 -13.95 -13.97
C VAL A 32 -6.19 -15.08 -13.08
N LEU A 33 -5.35 -15.54 -12.19
CA LEU A 33 -5.61 -16.65 -11.27
C LEU A 33 -5.60 -16.13 -9.83
N ASP A 34 -6.59 -16.50 -9.04
CA ASP A 34 -6.59 -16.23 -7.60
C ASP A 34 -7.12 -17.43 -6.83
N GLN A 35 -6.44 -17.78 -5.73
CA GLN A 35 -6.86 -18.90 -4.86
C GLN A 35 -8.10 -18.57 -4.04
N ALA A 36 -8.40 -17.29 -3.79
CA ALA A 36 -9.62 -16.86 -3.14
C ALA A 36 -10.84 -17.19 -4.02
N THR A 37 -11.98 -17.45 -3.39
CA THR A 37 -13.25 -17.77 -4.09
C THR A 37 -13.95 -16.55 -4.67
N GLY A 38 -13.41 -15.36 -4.50
CA GLY A 38 -13.93 -14.08 -5.00
C GLY A 38 -13.11 -12.90 -4.51
N PRO A 39 -13.51 -11.69 -4.85
CA PRO A 39 -12.84 -10.47 -4.40
C PRO A 39 -12.75 -10.39 -2.87
N SER A 40 -11.71 -9.73 -2.37
CA SER A 40 -11.46 -9.59 -0.93
C SER A 40 -12.68 -9.01 -0.19
N LYS A 41 -12.97 -9.55 0.99
CA LYS A 41 -14.06 -9.11 1.89
C LYS A 41 -13.52 -8.62 3.26
N GLY A 42 -12.22 -8.43 3.40
CA GLY A 42 -11.61 -8.06 4.68
C GLY A 42 -11.88 -6.62 5.11
N LEU A 43 -11.69 -6.33 6.40
CA LEU A 43 -11.89 -5.01 7.01
C LEU A 43 -10.71 -4.03 6.75
N ARG A 44 -9.89 -4.24 5.74
CA ARG A 44 -8.78 -3.32 5.45
C ARG A 44 -9.33 -2.04 4.84
N GLY A 45 -9.39 -0.97 5.62
CA GLY A 45 -9.62 0.38 5.11
C GLY A 45 -8.47 0.80 4.22
N GLU A 46 -8.74 1.64 3.26
CA GLU A 46 -7.80 2.09 2.26
C GLU A 46 -7.64 3.59 2.27
N ILE A 47 -6.38 4.03 2.35
CA ILE A 47 -6.01 5.41 2.04
C ILE A 47 -5.39 5.39 0.65
N LEU A 48 -6.13 5.86 -0.36
CA LEU A 48 -5.62 6.08 -1.71
C LEU A 48 -4.78 7.35 -1.71
N GLN A 49 -3.48 7.16 -1.73
CA GLN A 49 -2.52 8.25 -1.89
C GLN A 49 -2.59 8.82 -3.32
N PRO A 50 -2.12 10.06 -3.57
CA PRO A 50 -2.15 10.69 -4.88
C PRO A 50 -1.65 9.84 -6.05
N ASN A 51 -0.56 9.08 -5.86
CA ASN A 51 -0.06 8.16 -6.89
C ASN A 51 -1.06 7.03 -7.23
N GLY A 52 -1.74 6.48 -6.23
CA GLY A 52 -2.79 5.48 -6.47
C GLY A 52 -4.02 6.08 -7.15
N GLN A 53 -4.42 7.31 -6.77
CA GLN A 53 -5.50 8.03 -7.45
C GLN A 53 -5.19 8.23 -8.93
N ARG A 54 -3.97 8.62 -9.29
CA ARG A 54 -3.51 8.76 -10.69
C ARG A 54 -3.62 7.45 -11.48
N VAL A 55 -3.27 6.32 -10.85
CA VAL A 55 -3.43 5.00 -11.50
C VAL A 55 -4.89 4.71 -11.79
N LEU A 56 -5.77 4.88 -10.79
CA LEU A 56 -7.21 4.63 -10.98
C LEU A 56 -7.83 5.60 -11.99
N ASP A 57 -7.39 6.85 -12.00
CA ASP A 57 -7.84 7.86 -12.95
C ASP A 57 -7.43 7.51 -14.38
N ARG A 58 -6.16 7.17 -14.62
CA ARG A 58 -5.65 6.70 -15.91
C ARG A 58 -6.43 5.48 -16.46
N LEU A 59 -6.92 4.64 -15.57
CA LEU A 59 -7.71 3.46 -15.91
C LEU A 59 -9.22 3.75 -16.02
N GLY A 60 -9.68 4.97 -15.70
CA GLY A 60 -11.09 5.34 -15.71
C GLY A 60 -11.89 4.74 -14.54
N VAL A 61 -11.20 4.23 -13.50
CA VAL A 61 -11.86 3.60 -12.34
C VAL A 61 -12.17 4.64 -11.25
N LEU A 62 -11.37 5.71 -11.13
CA LEU A 62 -11.57 6.69 -10.05
C LEU A 62 -12.94 7.36 -10.15
N GLN A 63 -13.42 7.64 -11.36
CA GLN A 63 -14.71 8.27 -11.63
C GLN A 63 -15.90 7.30 -11.45
N SER A 64 -15.66 6.00 -11.50
CA SER A 64 -16.70 4.98 -11.30
C SER A 64 -16.96 4.69 -9.81
N LEU A 65 -16.08 5.16 -8.92
CA LEU A 65 -16.31 5.04 -7.48
C LEU A 65 -17.42 6.01 -7.06
N SER A 66 -18.42 5.49 -6.36
CA SER A 66 -19.52 6.35 -5.88
C SER A 66 -19.01 7.35 -4.83
N ALA A 67 -19.67 8.51 -4.76
CA ALA A 67 -19.35 9.51 -3.73
C ALA A 67 -19.49 8.95 -2.30
N ASP A 68 -20.44 8.01 -2.12
CA ASP A 68 -20.68 7.35 -0.85
C ASP A 68 -19.60 6.31 -0.48
N ALA A 69 -18.81 5.85 -1.46
CA ALA A 69 -17.69 4.93 -1.24
C ALA A 69 -16.36 5.65 -0.92
N MET A 70 -16.32 6.97 -1.09
CA MET A 70 -15.08 7.76 -0.96
C MET A 70 -15.24 8.91 0.01
N ARG A 71 -14.24 9.14 0.85
CA ARG A 71 -14.11 10.34 1.66
C ARG A 71 -12.81 11.06 1.33
N SER A 72 -12.89 12.29 0.82
CA SER A 72 -11.72 13.15 0.62
C SER A 72 -11.19 13.65 1.96
N VAL A 73 -9.89 13.56 2.15
CA VAL A 73 -9.18 14.03 3.35
C VAL A 73 -8.05 14.94 2.91
N ARG A 74 -8.04 16.15 3.45
CA ARG A 74 -7.02 17.14 3.17
C ARG A 74 -6.00 17.25 4.28
N LEU A 75 -6.44 17.30 5.55
CA LEU A 75 -5.58 17.55 6.70
C LEU A 75 -5.27 16.28 7.48
N PHE A 76 -3.98 16.09 7.76
CA PHE A 76 -3.44 15.04 8.60
C PHE A 76 -2.70 15.66 9.79
N HIS A 77 -3.21 15.45 10.98
CA HIS A 77 -2.68 15.98 12.23
C HIS A 77 -1.84 14.92 12.93
N PHE A 78 -0.61 15.28 13.27
CA PHE A 78 0.26 14.50 14.13
C PHE A 78 0.19 15.09 15.54
N CYS A 79 -0.26 14.28 16.49
CA CYS A 79 -0.46 14.68 17.88
C CYS A 79 0.38 13.79 18.80
N ARG A 80 0.82 14.32 19.93
CA ARG A 80 1.32 13.50 21.02
C ARG A 80 0.14 12.77 21.67
N ALA A 81 0.35 11.53 22.12
CA ALA A 81 -0.61 10.84 22.97
C ALA A 81 -0.96 11.71 24.19
N GLY A 82 -2.24 11.88 24.45
CA GLY A 82 -2.75 12.85 25.44
C GLY A 82 -3.13 14.23 24.90
N GLY A 83 -2.96 14.49 23.56
CA GLY A 83 -3.70 15.57 22.90
C GLY A 83 -2.92 16.76 22.34
N THR A 84 -1.63 16.93 22.59
CA THR A 84 -0.87 18.07 22.02
C THR A 84 -0.60 17.86 20.54
N ARG A 85 -1.09 18.77 19.67
CA ARG A 85 -0.77 18.78 18.26
C ARG A 85 0.69 19.19 18.03
N LEU A 86 1.42 18.39 17.26
CA LEU A 86 2.82 18.59 16.91
C LEU A 86 3.01 19.16 15.51
N CYS A 87 2.19 18.70 14.54
CA CYS A 87 2.28 19.09 13.13
C CYS A 87 0.95 18.86 12.43
N SER A 88 0.68 19.68 11.41
CA SER A 88 -0.39 19.44 10.44
C SER A 88 0.19 19.39 9.04
N ILE A 89 -0.15 18.35 8.28
CA ILE A 89 0.20 18.19 6.88
C ILE A 89 -1.05 18.42 6.04
N ASP A 90 -0.99 19.42 5.16
CA ASP A 90 -2.08 19.77 4.27
C ASP A 90 -1.80 19.23 2.86
N TYR A 91 -2.58 18.25 2.41
CA TYR A 91 -2.50 17.73 1.04
C TYR A 91 -2.84 18.79 -0.01
N GLY A 92 -3.55 19.87 0.37
CA GLY A 92 -3.78 21.02 -0.49
C GLY A 92 -2.50 21.70 -0.96
N ASP A 93 -1.35 21.44 -0.34
CA ASP A 93 -0.05 21.90 -0.81
C ASP A 93 0.44 21.17 -2.08
N LEU A 94 -0.14 20.00 -2.41
CA LEU A 94 0.17 19.26 -3.64
C LEU A 94 -0.54 19.86 -4.86
N PRO A 95 -0.03 19.62 -6.07
CA PRO A 95 -0.71 20.04 -7.30
C PRO A 95 -2.08 19.35 -7.47
N ALA A 96 -3.08 20.11 -7.94
CA ALA A 96 -4.34 19.55 -8.39
C ALA A 96 -4.13 18.61 -9.59
N PRO A 97 -5.01 17.63 -9.85
CA PRO A 97 -6.24 17.31 -9.11
C PRO A 97 -6.03 16.38 -7.90
N TYR A 98 -4.80 15.91 -7.65
CA TYR A 98 -4.48 14.91 -6.63
C TYR A 98 -3.98 15.54 -5.32
N ASN A 99 -4.52 16.68 -4.96
CA ASN A 99 -4.17 17.46 -3.77
C ASN A 99 -5.00 17.08 -2.53
N ARG A 100 -5.30 15.79 -2.39
CA ARG A 100 -6.02 15.18 -1.28
C ARG A 100 -5.66 13.71 -1.15
N ALA A 101 -5.81 13.13 0.01
CA ALA A 101 -5.95 11.70 0.17
C ALA A 101 -7.44 11.30 0.01
N ILE A 102 -7.71 10.07 -0.40
CA ILE A 102 -9.05 9.52 -0.43
C ILE A 102 -9.09 8.31 0.48
N VAL A 103 -9.98 8.30 1.45
CA VAL A 103 -10.26 7.10 2.25
C VAL A 103 -11.48 6.42 1.64
N THR A 104 -11.35 5.14 1.31
CA THR A 104 -12.44 4.32 0.79
C THR A 104 -12.91 3.33 1.84
N LEU A 105 -14.14 2.86 1.72
CA LEU A 105 -14.58 1.65 2.40
C LEU A 105 -13.67 0.46 1.99
N PRO A 106 -13.54 -0.55 2.86
CA PRO A 106 -12.75 -1.72 2.53
C PRO A 106 -13.14 -2.32 1.19
N ASN A 107 -12.15 -2.53 0.35
CA ASN A 107 -12.27 -3.21 -0.95
C ASN A 107 -13.07 -2.49 -2.05
N GLU A 108 -13.69 -1.34 -1.83
CA GLU A 108 -14.50 -0.66 -2.86
C GLU A 108 -13.69 -0.34 -4.12
N ALA A 109 -12.49 0.22 -3.96
CA ALA A 109 -11.60 0.46 -5.09
C ALA A 109 -11.21 -0.84 -5.81
N HIS A 110 -11.02 -1.94 -5.06
CA HIS A 110 -10.72 -3.25 -5.64
C HIS A 110 -11.91 -3.81 -6.41
N HIS A 111 -13.11 -3.74 -5.85
CA HIS A 111 -14.34 -4.20 -6.52
C HIS A 111 -14.57 -3.42 -7.82
N ALA A 112 -14.36 -2.10 -7.83
CA ALA A 112 -14.49 -1.28 -9.03
C ALA A 112 -13.47 -1.69 -10.11
N ILE A 113 -12.21 -1.99 -9.74
CA ILE A 113 -11.20 -2.50 -10.69
C ILE A 113 -11.63 -3.84 -11.26
N VAL A 114 -12.06 -4.79 -10.41
CA VAL A 114 -12.51 -6.12 -10.85
C VAL A 114 -13.71 -6.02 -11.78
N ALA A 115 -14.71 -5.18 -11.43
CA ALA A 115 -15.88 -4.94 -12.27
C ALA A 115 -15.47 -4.37 -13.65
N ALA A 116 -14.50 -3.45 -13.68
CA ALA A 116 -13.96 -2.93 -14.93
C ALA A 116 -13.24 -4.02 -15.76
N VAL A 117 -12.45 -4.90 -15.11
CA VAL A 117 -11.80 -6.04 -15.79
C VAL A 117 -12.83 -6.94 -16.46
N GLN A 118 -13.94 -7.23 -15.80
CA GLN A 118 -14.99 -8.12 -16.30
C GLN A 118 -15.72 -7.59 -17.55
N GLN A 119 -15.58 -6.31 -17.88
CA GLN A 119 -16.11 -5.73 -19.12
C GLN A 119 -15.27 -6.07 -20.37
N HIS A 120 -14.09 -6.66 -20.20
CA HIS A 120 -13.16 -6.95 -21.29
C HIS A 120 -13.07 -8.44 -21.59
N THR A 121 -13.35 -8.83 -22.81
CA THR A 121 -13.28 -10.23 -23.27
C THR A 121 -11.86 -10.77 -23.42
N SER A 122 -10.86 -9.89 -23.50
CA SER A 122 -9.44 -10.24 -23.57
C SER A 122 -8.87 -10.76 -22.23
N VAL A 123 -9.60 -10.60 -21.13
CA VAL A 123 -9.16 -11.04 -19.78
C VAL A 123 -10.11 -12.10 -19.23
N ARG A 124 -9.54 -13.19 -18.73
CA ARG A 124 -10.25 -14.23 -17.98
C ARG A 124 -9.78 -14.23 -16.54
N LEU A 125 -10.66 -13.86 -15.63
CA LEU A 125 -10.41 -13.86 -14.18
C LEU A 125 -10.97 -15.15 -13.57
N ARG A 126 -10.10 -15.96 -12.96
CA ARG A 126 -10.41 -17.26 -12.34
C ARG A 126 -10.14 -17.22 -10.84
N TYR A 127 -11.21 -17.08 -10.10
CA TYR A 127 -11.19 -17.29 -8.65
C TYR A 127 -11.25 -18.79 -8.30
N GLY A 128 -10.89 -19.14 -7.07
CA GLY A 128 -10.82 -20.53 -6.61
C GLY A 128 -9.76 -21.35 -7.32
N THR A 129 -8.78 -20.70 -7.97
CA THR A 129 -7.75 -21.35 -8.77
C THR A 129 -6.36 -21.04 -8.19
N SER A 130 -5.72 -22.07 -7.65
CA SER A 130 -4.40 -21.98 -7.02
C SER A 130 -3.28 -22.24 -8.03
N PHE A 131 -2.23 -21.42 -7.98
CA PHE A 131 -0.96 -21.72 -8.63
C PHE A 131 -0.28 -22.91 -7.94
N THR A 132 0.20 -23.90 -8.72
CA THR A 132 0.89 -25.09 -8.21
C THR A 132 2.32 -25.25 -8.72
N GLY A 133 2.69 -24.55 -9.80
CA GLY A 133 4.06 -24.61 -10.31
C GLY A 133 4.26 -23.84 -11.61
N LEU A 134 5.54 -23.64 -11.96
CA LEU A 134 5.94 -23.03 -13.23
C LEU A 134 6.15 -24.11 -14.29
N ILE A 135 5.78 -23.80 -15.53
CA ILE A 135 6.12 -24.57 -16.72
C ILE A 135 7.32 -23.91 -17.36
N ARG A 136 8.35 -24.71 -17.71
CA ARG A 136 9.59 -24.21 -18.27
C ARG A 136 9.94 -24.93 -19.58
N GLU A 137 10.58 -24.18 -20.47
CA GLU A 137 11.31 -24.72 -21.63
C GLU A 137 12.76 -24.22 -21.51
N GLY A 138 13.67 -25.14 -21.17
CA GLY A 138 15.00 -24.78 -20.72
C GLY A 138 14.95 -23.89 -19.46
N ASN A 139 15.55 -22.72 -19.54
CA ASN A 139 15.52 -21.73 -18.45
C ASN A 139 14.29 -20.80 -18.50
N GLN A 140 13.61 -20.73 -19.64
CA GLN A 140 12.49 -19.81 -19.83
C GLN A 140 11.23 -20.35 -19.19
N VAL A 141 10.53 -19.48 -18.44
CA VAL A 141 9.18 -19.74 -17.96
C VAL A 141 8.19 -19.52 -19.12
N VAL A 142 7.36 -20.54 -19.40
CA VAL A 142 6.42 -20.54 -20.53
C VAL A 142 4.97 -20.81 -20.08
N GLY A 143 4.69 -20.71 -18.78
CA GLY A 143 3.35 -20.91 -18.24
C GLY A 143 3.33 -21.37 -16.79
N VAL A 144 2.15 -21.75 -16.36
CA VAL A 144 1.86 -22.20 -15.00
C VAL A 144 0.97 -23.44 -14.96
N SER A 145 1.18 -24.28 -13.95
CA SER A 145 0.25 -25.33 -13.54
C SER A 145 -0.67 -24.78 -12.46
N THR A 146 -1.94 -25.17 -12.47
CA THR A 146 -2.96 -24.66 -11.55
C THR A 146 -3.85 -25.78 -11.04
N GLN A 147 -4.43 -25.59 -9.85
CA GLN A 147 -5.45 -26.44 -9.28
C GLN A 147 -6.71 -25.60 -9.06
N GLY A 148 -7.78 -25.94 -9.75
CA GLY A 148 -9.11 -25.32 -9.64
C GLY A 148 -10.16 -26.32 -9.15
N PRO A 149 -11.43 -25.88 -9.09
CA PRO A 149 -12.57 -26.77 -8.73
C PRO A 149 -12.70 -27.98 -9.67
N ASP A 150 -12.37 -27.78 -10.95
CA ASP A 150 -12.48 -28.81 -12.00
C ASP A 150 -11.20 -29.63 -12.19
N GLY A 151 -10.27 -29.56 -11.24
CA GLY A 151 -9.01 -30.31 -11.25
C GLY A 151 -7.80 -29.48 -11.65
N THR A 152 -6.75 -30.21 -12.08
CA THR A 152 -5.48 -29.61 -12.50
C THR A 152 -5.54 -29.14 -13.94
N HIS A 153 -5.06 -27.91 -14.20
CA HIS A 153 -5.00 -27.32 -15.53
C HIS A 153 -3.61 -26.71 -15.78
N THR A 154 -3.34 -26.46 -17.03
CA THR A 154 -2.12 -25.81 -17.52
C THR A 154 -2.53 -24.53 -18.26
N VAL A 155 -1.86 -23.42 -17.95
CA VAL A 155 -1.96 -22.16 -18.69
C VAL A 155 -0.58 -21.85 -19.28
N ARG A 156 -0.44 -21.98 -20.60
CA ARG A 156 0.77 -21.55 -21.31
C ARG A 156 0.68 -20.06 -21.58
N ALA A 157 1.77 -19.36 -21.35
CA ALA A 157 1.85 -17.92 -21.53
C ALA A 157 3.27 -17.50 -21.95
N LYS A 158 3.36 -16.39 -22.68
CA LYS A 158 4.65 -15.78 -23.04
C LYS A 158 5.32 -15.16 -21.82
N ILE A 159 4.52 -14.62 -20.90
CA ILE A 159 4.99 -13.98 -19.65
C ILE A 159 4.09 -14.40 -18.48
N VAL A 160 4.74 -14.78 -17.37
CA VAL A 160 4.11 -15.06 -16.08
C VAL A 160 4.39 -13.92 -15.12
N VAL A 161 3.34 -13.36 -14.50
CA VAL A 161 3.46 -12.31 -13.50
C VAL A 161 3.02 -12.82 -12.14
N GLY A 162 3.95 -12.81 -11.17
CA GLY A 162 3.68 -13.09 -9.76
C GLY A 162 3.21 -11.83 -9.05
N ALA A 163 1.92 -11.78 -8.73
CA ALA A 163 1.26 -10.72 -7.97
C ALA A 163 0.56 -11.29 -6.71
N ASP A 164 1.07 -12.42 -6.22
CA ASP A 164 0.47 -13.32 -5.23
C ASP A 164 0.86 -12.99 -3.77
N GLY A 165 1.33 -11.76 -3.55
CA GLY A 165 1.50 -11.17 -2.22
C GLY A 165 2.80 -11.59 -1.52
N ALA A 166 2.87 -11.25 -0.23
CA ALA A 166 4.09 -11.38 0.57
C ALA A 166 4.63 -12.81 0.67
N PHE A 167 3.75 -13.80 0.67
CA PHE A 167 4.11 -15.23 0.71
C PHE A 167 4.03 -15.86 -0.69
N SER A 168 4.54 -15.16 -1.69
CA SER A 168 4.48 -15.53 -3.10
C SER A 168 5.05 -16.90 -3.39
N LYS A 169 4.18 -17.79 -3.88
CA LYS A 169 4.56 -19.11 -4.40
C LYS A 169 5.25 -19.01 -5.76
N VAL A 170 4.94 -17.98 -6.55
CA VAL A 170 5.65 -17.72 -7.82
C VAL A 170 7.09 -17.35 -7.54
N ARG A 171 7.37 -16.47 -6.57
CA ARG A 171 8.75 -16.14 -6.15
C ARG A 171 9.51 -17.37 -5.69
N GLU A 172 8.88 -18.22 -4.88
CA GLU A 172 9.46 -19.48 -4.41
C GLU A 172 9.80 -20.42 -5.59
N ALA A 173 8.86 -20.61 -6.52
CA ALA A 173 9.05 -21.45 -7.72
C ALA A 173 10.12 -20.90 -8.68
N LEU A 174 10.33 -19.57 -8.69
CA LEU A 174 11.43 -18.91 -9.40
C LEU A 174 12.77 -19.07 -8.67
N LYS A 175 12.76 -19.56 -7.42
CA LYS A 175 13.94 -19.66 -6.54
C LYS A 175 14.59 -18.30 -6.27
N VAL A 176 13.79 -17.23 -6.27
CA VAL A 176 14.26 -15.88 -5.90
C VAL A 176 14.25 -15.78 -4.38
N PRO A 177 15.43 -15.62 -3.74
CA PRO A 177 15.49 -15.48 -2.29
C PRO A 177 14.82 -14.19 -1.83
N ALA A 178 14.23 -14.21 -0.63
CA ALA A 178 13.61 -13.07 -0.02
C ALA A 178 14.20 -12.81 1.36
N ASP A 179 14.65 -11.56 1.59
CA ASP A 179 14.90 -11.05 2.94
C ASP A 179 13.55 -10.66 3.54
N LEU A 180 12.99 -11.58 4.34
CA LEU A 180 11.73 -11.37 5.08
C LEU A 180 12.05 -10.90 6.49
N TYR A 181 11.65 -9.69 6.82
CA TYR A 181 11.72 -9.14 8.17
C TYR A 181 10.31 -8.91 8.73
N LEU A 182 10.00 -9.52 9.86
CA LEU A 182 8.74 -9.29 10.59
C LEU A 182 9.01 -8.28 11.70
N TYR A 183 8.22 -7.19 11.71
CA TYR A 183 8.36 -6.21 12.78
C TYR A 183 7.82 -6.74 14.11
N PRO A 184 8.31 -6.24 15.25
CA PRO A 184 7.87 -6.66 16.57
C PRO A 184 6.46 -6.16 16.93
N ASP A 185 5.89 -5.29 16.10
CA ASP A 185 4.56 -4.70 16.29
C ASP A 185 3.67 -5.00 15.08
N GLY A 186 2.37 -5.04 15.34
CA GLY A 186 1.32 -5.10 14.33
C GLY A 186 0.23 -4.09 14.65
N TYR A 187 -0.86 -4.13 13.89
CA TYR A 187 -1.96 -3.18 14.09
C TYR A 187 -3.29 -3.89 14.31
N LEU A 188 -3.98 -3.47 15.38
CA LEU A 188 -5.40 -3.69 15.53
C LEU A 188 -6.10 -2.62 14.69
N ILE A 189 -6.88 -3.07 13.72
CA ILE A 189 -7.71 -2.25 12.85
C ILE A 189 -9.13 -2.27 13.40
N ALA A 190 -9.83 -1.14 13.41
CA ALA A 190 -11.25 -1.08 13.72
C ALA A 190 -11.98 -0.13 12.76
N ILE A 191 -13.24 -0.46 12.44
CA ILE A 191 -14.16 0.43 11.75
C ILE A 191 -15.31 0.72 12.71
N LEU A 192 -15.41 1.97 13.11
CA LEU A 192 -16.36 2.40 14.13
C LEU A 192 -17.38 3.39 13.56
N GLU A 193 -18.62 3.27 14.01
CA GLU A 193 -19.66 4.25 13.71
C GLU A 193 -19.46 5.49 14.59
N SER A 194 -19.72 6.67 14.04
CA SER A 194 -19.56 7.94 14.72
C SER A 194 -20.89 8.73 14.67
N ASP A 195 -21.33 9.23 15.81
CA ASP A 195 -22.49 10.14 15.86
C ASP A 195 -22.19 11.47 15.15
N GLU A 196 -20.91 11.89 15.19
CA GLU A 196 -20.42 13.09 14.54
C GLU A 196 -19.37 12.72 13.49
N PRO A 197 -19.47 13.23 12.23
CA PRO A 197 -18.49 12.90 11.19
C PRO A 197 -17.09 13.31 11.60
N VAL A 198 -16.15 12.36 11.53
CA VAL A 198 -14.72 12.67 11.57
C VAL A 198 -14.38 13.32 10.23
N SER A 199 -13.88 14.56 10.23
CA SER A 199 -13.61 15.33 9.01
C SER A 199 -12.13 15.31 8.59
N GLU A 200 -11.22 15.10 9.54
CA GLU A 200 -9.78 15.18 9.37
C GLU A 200 -9.11 13.92 9.91
N SER A 201 -7.87 13.68 9.50
CA SER A 201 -7.10 12.52 9.95
C SER A 201 -6.17 12.87 11.09
N PHE A 202 -6.04 11.95 12.04
CA PHE A 202 -5.21 12.13 13.22
C PHE A 202 -4.29 10.93 13.43
N TYR A 203 -3.03 11.22 13.73
CA TYR A 203 -2.04 10.27 14.22
C TYR A 203 -1.62 10.69 15.61
N TYR A 204 -1.90 9.87 16.61
CA TYR A 204 -1.38 10.04 17.95
C TYR A 204 -0.16 9.16 18.14
N VAL A 205 0.96 9.78 18.51
CA VAL A 205 2.24 9.10 18.74
C VAL A 205 2.70 9.29 20.18
N GLY A 206 3.21 8.23 20.78
CA GLY A 206 3.67 8.22 22.18
C GLY A 206 4.85 7.26 22.37
N HIS A 207 5.04 6.79 23.59
CA HIS A 207 5.96 5.70 23.89
C HIS A 207 5.32 4.39 23.46
N ARG A 208 5.90 3.70 22.49
CA ARG A 208 5.33 2.49 21.85
C ARG A 208 3.81 2.60 21.61
N THR A 209 3.39 3.76 21.17
CA THR A 209 1.97 4.05 20.98
C THR A 209 1.76 4.75 19.66
N ILE A 210 0.93 4.17 18.81
CA ILE A 210 0.40 4.78 17.60
C ILE A 210 -1.10 4.49 17.55
N LEU A 211 -1.89 5.54 17.45
CA LEU A 211 -3.31 5.46 17.16
C LEU A 211 -3.61 6.39 15.99
N GLY A 212 -3.99 5.81 14.87
CA GLY A 212 -4.49 6.55 13.70
C GLY A 212 -6.00 6.55 13.68
N ILE A 213 -6.60 7.69 13.37
CA ILE A 213 -8.05 7.89 13.24
C ILE A 213 -8.29 8.62 11.94
N PHE A 214 -9.03 7.98 11.02
CA PHE A 214 -9.30 8.52 9.69
C PHE A 214 -10.80 8.57 9.45
N PRO A 215 -11.29 9.64 8.81
CA PRO A 215 -12.66 9.66 8.35
C PRO A 215 -12.92 8.52 7.37
N ALA A 216 -14.07 7.88 7.47
CA ALA A 216 -14.58 6.94 6.49
C ALA A 216 -15.97 7.37 6.05
N THR A 217 -16.52 6.72 5.04
CA THR A 217 -17.84 7.04 4.51
C THR A 217 -18.95 6.59 5.46
N GLY A 218 -20.16 7.15 5.33
CA GLY A 218 -21.33 6.75 6.09
C GLY A 218 -21.19 7.01 7.61
N ASN A 219 -20.62 8.15 8.00
CA ASN A 219 -20.37 8.50 9.40
C ASN A 219 -19.54 7.44 10.16
N LYS A 220 -18.59 6.82 9.48
CA LYS A 220 -17.66 5.86 10.08
C LYS A 220 -16.27 6.48 10.22
N ALA A 221 -15.50 5.93 11.13
CA ALA A 221 -14.08 6.18 11.27
C ALA A 221 -13.31 4.86 11.14
N TYR A 222 -12.21 4.91 10.40
CA TYR A 222 -11.24 3.83 10.31
C TYR A 222 -10.12 4.11 11.31
N LEU A 223 -9.85 3.16 12.19
CA LEU A 223 -8.81 3.24 13.18
C LEU A 223 -7.74 2.18 12.93
N PHE A 224 -6.49 2.53 13.20
CA PHE A 224 -5.46 1.53 13.43
C PHE A 224 -4.70 1.86 14.72
N TYR A 225 -4.50 0.86 15.55
CA TYR A 225 -3.84 0.96 16.83
C TYR A 225 -2.69 -0.04 16.91
N MET A 226 -1.48 0.45 17.19
CA MET A 226 -0.30 -0.39 17.30
C MET A 226 -0.38 -1.28 18.55
N ILE A 227 -0.17 -2.56 18.34
CA ILE A 227 -0.05 -3.56 19.41
C ILE A 227 1.18 -4.43 19.15
N PRO A 228 1.79 -5.01 20.20
CA PRO A 228 2.87 -5.97 20.01
C PRO A 228 2.43 -7.14 19.11
N LYS A 229 3.38 -7.68 18.35
CA LYS A 229 3.14 -8.86 17.51
C LYS A 229 2.54 -9.99 18.37
N ASP A 230 1.59 -10.71 17.81
CA ASP A 230 0.91 -11.86 18.40
C ASP A 230 0.16 -11.57 19.74
N SER A 231 -0.08 -10.28 20.07
CA SER A 231 -0.75 -9.89 21.32
C SER A 231 -2.28 -9.74 21.21
N MET A 232 -2.89 -10.01 20.05
CA MET A 232 -4.31 -9.77 19.82
C MET A 232 -5.20 -10.53 20.84
N GLU A 233 -4.81 -11.77 21.17
CA GLU A 233 -5.56 -12.56 22.15
C GLU A 233 -5.49 -11.95 23.56
N ALA A 234 -4.32 -11.48 23.97
CA ALA A 234 -4.14 -10.76 25.24
C ALA A 234 -4.95 -9.45 25.29
N VAL A 235 -5.06 -8.74 24.15
CA VAL A 235 -5.92 -7.55 24.05
C VAL A 235 -7.39 -7.91 24.23
N LYS A 236 -7.84 -8.99 23.59
CA LYS A 236 -9.22 -9.50 23.75
C LYS A 236 -9.53 -9.91 25.18
N GLN A 237 -8.60 -10.59 25.86
CA GLN A 237 -8.77 -11.00 27.25
C GLN A 237 -8.93 -9.83 28.22
N ARG A 238 -8.28 -8.69 27.96
CA ARG A 238 -8.48 -7.44 28.74
C ARG A 238 -9.86 -6.83 28.54
N GLY A 239 -10.52 -7.16 27.46
CA GLY A 239 -11.87 -6.72 27.13
C GLY A 239 -11.96 -5.39 26.40
N ILE A 240 -13.11 -5.19 25.76
CA ILE A 240 -13.41 -4.01 24.93
C ILE A 240 -13.35 -2.72 25.75
N LEU A 241 -13.89 -2.72 26.96
CA LEU A 241 -13.90 -1.52 27.82
C LEU A 241 -12.49 -1.04 28.16
N ALA A 242 -11.55 -1.97 28.42
CA ALA A 242 -10.16 -1.61 28.68
C ALA A 242 -9.51 -0.97 27.43
N LEU A 243 -9.79 -1.50 26.23
CA LEU A 243 -9.29 -0.95 24.99
C LEU A 243 -9.86 0.45 24.71
N GLN A 244 -11.16 0.66 24.93
CA GLN A 244 -11.81 1.98 24.83
C GLN A 244 -11.19 2.99 25.80
N GLN A 245 -10.88 2.59 27.03
CA GLN A 245 -10.22 3.43 28.02
C GLN A 245 -8.81 3.83 27.58
N ILE A 246 -8.02 2.88 27.09
CA ILE A 246 -6.68 3.13 26.55
C ILE A 246 -6.75 4.15 25.40
N TRP A 247 -7.62 3.93 24.42
CA TRP A 247 -7.78 4.85 23.30
C TRP A 247 -8.24 6.25 23.75
N SER A 248 -9.12 6.31 24.76
CA SER A 248 -9.59 7.60 25.31
C SER A 248 -8.48 8.36 26.04
N GLN A 249 -7.53 7.66 26.69
CA GLN A 249 -6.34 8.29 27.26
C GLN A 249 -5.39 8.85 26.19
N ILE A 250 -5.29 8.17 25.04
CA ILE A 250 -4.46 8.62 23.92
C ILE A 250 -5.09 9.80 23.19
N ALA A 251 -6.41 9.76 22.97
CA ALA A 251 -7.14 10.71 22.14
C ALA A 251 -8.51 11.06 22.75
N LEU A 252 -8.51 11.83 23.84
CA LEU A 252 -9.67 12.13 24.66
C LEU A 252 -10.86 12.71 23.85
N GLN A 253 -10.58 13.52 22.85
CA GLN A 253 -11.61 14.13 21.99
C GLN A 253 -12.44 13.11 21.21
N PHE A 254 -11.94 11.87 21.01
CA PHE A 254 -12.62 10.78 20.30
C PHE A 254 -13.23 9.74 21.25
N SER A 255 -13.29 9.99 22.56
CA SER A 255 -13.81 9.02 23.54
C SER A 255 -15.23 8.56 23.24
N ARG A 256 -16.04 9.43 22.63
CA ARG A 256 -17.40 9.09 22.19
C ARG A 256 -17.39 8.08 21.05
N LEU A 257 -16.52 8.28 20.05
CA LEU A 257 -16.31 7.36 18.96
C LEU A 257 -15.87 5.97 19.47
N PHE A 258 -14.94 5.92 20.42
CA PHE A 258 -14.42 4.64 20.92
C PHE A 258 -15.46 3.79 21.63
N ARG A 259 -16.50 4.39 22.21
CA ARG A 259 -17.63 3.66 22.81
C ARG A 259 -18.49 2.92 21.79
N SER A 260 -18.37 3.19 20.50
CA SER A 260 -19.05 2.44 19.45
C SER A 260 -18.37 1.10 19.09
N LEU A 261 -17.19 0.82 19.64
CA LEU A 261 -16.61 -0.53 19.61
C LEU A 261 -17.38 -1.43 20.58
N ARG A 262 -18.25 -2.28 20.08
CA ARG A 262 -19.10 -3.17 20.89
C ARG A 262 -18.79 -4.64 20.72
N ASP A 263 -18.18 -4.99 19.60
CA ASP A 263 -17.92 -6.35 19.22
C ASP A 263 -16.54 -6.50 18.56
N TRP A 264 -15.84 -7.60 18.84
CA TRP A 264 -14.54 -7.89 18.23
C TRP A 264 -14.61 -8.13 16.72
N GLY A 265 -15.81 -8.44 16.19
CA GLY A 265 -16.04 -8.52 14.73
C GLY A 265 -15.86 -7.18 14.01
N GLN A 266 -15.92 -6.05 14.74
CA GLN A 266 -15.56 -4.72 14.20
C GLN A 266 -14.05 -4.53 14.07
N THR A 267 -13.23 -5.50 14.46
CA THR A 267 -11.77 -5.41 14.48
C THR A 267 -11.11 -6.49 13.64
N ALA A 268 -9.89 -6.20 13.19
CA ALA A 268 -9.00 -7.17 12.56
C ALA A 268 -7.56 -6.93 13.02
N TYR A 269 -6.74 -7.98 13.02
CA TYR A 269 -5.31 -7.86 13.25
C TYR A 269 -4.54 -7.85 11.94
N MET A 270 -3.61 -6.93 11.81
CA MET A 270 -2.72 -6.80 10.67
C MET A 270 -1.26 -6.97 11.13
N PRO A 271 -0.64 -8.12 10.85
CA PRO A 271 0.80 -8.27 11.06
C PRO A 271 1.56 -7.37 10.08
N THR A 272 2.75 -6.94 10.49
CA THR A 272 3.59 -6.07 9.67
C THR A 272 4.91 -6.72 9.35
N GLY A 273 5.37 -6.54 8.13
CA GLY A 273 6.62 -7.11 7.64
C GLY A 273 7.16 -6.34 6.45
N ARG A 274 8.40 -6.66 6.10
CA ARG A 274 9.10 -6.16 4.92
C ARG A 274 9.67 -7.33 4.15
N ILE A 275 9.58 -7.27 2.83
CA ILE A 275 10.25 -8.21 1.91
C ILE A 275 11.16 -7.42 0.99
N ARG A 276 12.38 -7.90 0.81
CA ARG A 276 13.33 -7.44 -0.20
C ARG A 276 13.83 -8.64 -1.00
N THR A 277 13.87 -8.49 -2.31
CA THR A 277 14.37 -9.50 -3.21
C THR A 277 15.51 -8.94 -4.06
N PRO A 278 16.54 -9.73 -4.39
CA PRO A 278 17.68 -9.28 -5.20
C PRO A 278 17.28 -8.98 -6.64
N THR A 279 16.31 -9.70 -7.18
CA THR A 279 15.76 -9.48 -8.53
C THR A 279 14.25 -9.65 -8.53
N TRP A 280 13.57 -8.97 -9.47
CA TRP A 280 12.12 -9.07 -9.66
C TRP A 280 11.78 -9.82 -10.96
N VAL A 281 12.79 -10.26 -11.71
CA VAL A 281 12.60 -10.82 -13.05
C VAL A 281 13.39 -12.11 -13.25
N ALA A 282 12.88 -12.93 -14.13
CA ALA A 282 13.53 -14.10 -14.71
C ALA A 282 13.11 -14.21 -16.18
N ASP A 283 13.73 -15.10 -16.97
CA ASP A 283 13.32 -15.34 -18.34
C ASP A 283 11.85 -15.80 -18.39
N GLY A 284 10.98 -15.01 -19.01
CA GLY A 284 9.54 -15.23 -19.08
C GLY A 284 8.76 -14.94 -17.80
N ALA A 285 9.35 -14.33 -16.76
CA ALA A 285 8.60 -14.06 -15.51
C ALA A 285 8.98 -12.75 -14.82
N VAL A 286 7.98 -12.12 -14.14
CA VAL A 286 8.12 -10.88 -13.38
C VAL A 286 7.38 -10.99 -12.06
N LEU A 287 7.94 -10.42 -10.97
CA LEU A 287 7.29 -10.25 -9.68
C LEU A 287 6.91 -8.77 -9.48
N ILE A 288 5.70 -8.51 -8.98
CA ILE A 288 5.21 -7.15 -8.67
C ILE A 288 4.62 -7.07 -7.26
N GLY A 289 4.60 -5.86 -6.71
CA GLY A 289 4.02 -5.58 -5.39
C GLY A 289 4.67 -6.39 -4.27
N ASP A 290 3.87 -6.86 -3.33
CA ASP A 290 4.38 -7.58 -2.14
C ASP A 290 5.12 -8.88 -2.47
N ALA A 291 4.89 -9.47 -3.65
CA ALA A 291 5.67 -10.63 -4.11
C ALA A 291 7.15 -10.30 -4.31
N ALA A 292 7.47 -9.05 -4.62
CA ALA A 292 8.82 -8.53 -4.82
C ALA A 292 9.33 -7.69 -3.64
N HIS A 293 8.46 -6.86 -3.01
CA HIS A 293 8.92 -5.76 -2.16
C HIS A 293 7.88 -5.27 -1.14
N ALA A 294 7.32 -6.15 -0.33
CA ALA A 294 6.43 -5.73 0.76
C ALA A 294 7.08 -4.68 1.68
N MET A 295 6.28 -3.80 2.25
CA MET A 295 6.74 -2.73 3.14
C MET A 295 5.80 -2.51 4.33
N ASN A 296 6.30 -1.84 5.38
CA ASN A 296 5.49 -1.44 6.53
C ASN A 296 4.38 -0.45 6.09
N PRO A 297 3.17 -0.53 6.67
CA PRO A 297 2.02 0.27 6.24
C PRO A 297 2.04 1.75 6.62
N HIS A 298 3.02 2.25 7.39
CA HIS A 298 3.03 3.63 7.89
C HIS A 298 2.80 4.72 6.83
N ALA A 299 3.38 4.55 5.65
CA ALA A 299 3.21 5.52 4.56
C ALA A 299 1.98 5.26 3.67
N SER A 300 1.19 4.20 3.95
CA SER A 300 0.08 3.73 3.12
C SER A 300 0.48 3.50 1.66
N GLN A 301 1.72 3.05 1.41
CA GLN A 301 2.29 2.95 0.07
C GLN A 301 2.34 1.53 -0.50
N GLY A 302 2.23 0.46 0.29
CA GLY A 302 2.40 -0.91 -0.22
C GLY A 302 1.50 -1.21 -1.43
N ARG A 303 0.19 -1.03 -1.27
CA ARG A 303 -0.76 -1.22 -2.37
C ARG A 303 -0.56 -0.21 -3.51
N MET A 304 -0.26 1.05 -3.17
CA MET A 304 -0.04 2.08 -4.19
C MET A 304 1.15 1.71 -5.08
N GLN A 305 2.23 1.20 -4.49
CA GLN A 305 3.41 0.77 -5.26
C GLN A 305 3.10 -0.46 -6.13
N ALA A 306 2.31 -1.42 -5.66
CA ALA A 306 1.86 -2.55 -6.48
C ALA A 306 1.02 -2.08 -7.70
N MET A 307 0.18 -1.04 -7.52
CA MET A 307 -0.59 -0.44 -8.61
C MET A 307 0.32 0.31 -9.61
N VAL A 308 1.33 1.04 -9.11
CA VAL A 308 2.30 1.73 -9.97
C VAL A 308 3.19 0.71 -10.71
N ASP A 309 3.57 -0.40 -10.06
CA ASP A 309 4.27 -1.50 -10.73
C ASP A 309 3.45 -2.07 -11.89
N ALA A 310 2.17 -2.31 -11.64
CA ALA A 310 1.25 -2.83 -12.65
C ALA A 310 1.19 -1.92 -13.89
N MET A 311 1.13 -0.60 -13.69
CA MET A 311 1.13 0.35 -14.80
C MET A 311 2.47 0.38 -15.54
N ALA A 312 3.59 0.41 -14.82
CA ALA A 312 4.91 0.40 -15.43
C ALA A 312 5.17 -0.89 -16.25
N LEU A 313 4.69 -2.02 -15.72
CA LEU A 313 4.78 -3.30 -16.43
C LEU A 313 3.84 -3.32 -17.64
N ALA A 314 2.61 -2.81 -17.52
CA ALA A 314 1.68 -2.71 -18.63
C ALA A 314 2.19 -1.79 -19.77
N ASP A 315 3.01 -0.79 -19.44
CA ASP A 315 3.64 0.07 -20.45
C ASP A 315 4.82 -0.65 -21.18
N LEU A 316 5.49 -1.60 -20.52
CA LEU A 316 6.63 -2.38 -21.10
C LEU A 316 6.17 -3.59 -21.92
N LEU A 317 5.15 -4.32 -21.45
CA LEU A 317 4.80 -5.65 -22.00
C LEU A 317 4.42 -5.64 -23.49
N PRO A 318 3.73 -4.62 -24.07
CA PRO A 318 3.44 -4.58 -25.49
C PRO A 318 4.69 -4.67 -26.36
N GLY A 319 5.76 -3.94 -25.98
CA GLY A 319 7.05 -4.02 -26.66
C GLY A 319 7.68 -5.42 -26.57
N CYS A 320 7.66 -6.02 -25.37
CA CYS A 320 8.15 -7.39 -25.19
C CYS A 320 7.41 -8.39 -26.07
N LEU A 321 6.09 -8.25 -26.19
CA LEU A 321 5.24 -9.12 -27.02
C LEU A 321 5.48 -8.91 -28.51
N SER A 322 5.62 -7.66 -28.96
CA SER A 322 5.94 -7.30 -30.34
C SER A 322 7.30 -7.85 -30.78
N ASP A 323 8.31 -7.63 -29.93
CA ASP A 323 9.69 -8.04 -30.18
C ASP A 323 9.94 -9.54 -29.96
N GLN A 324 8.94 -10.26 -29.41
CA GLN A 324 9.03 -11.64 -28.95
C GLN A 324 10.23 -11.86 -28.00
N ASN A 325 10.56 -10.85 -27.19
CA ASN A 325 11.68 -10.87 -26.26
C ASN A 325 11.19 -10.84 -24.81
N TYR A 326 11.21 -11.99 -24.16
CA TYR A 326 10.78 -12.21 -22.78
C TYR A 326 11.94 -12.51 -21.84
N SER A 327 13.18 -12.20 -22.28
CA SER A 327 14.38 -12.43 -21.48
C SER A 327 14.37 -11.58 -20.19
N ALA A 328 15.04 -12.09 -19.16
CA ALA A 328 15.23 -11.35 -17.91
C ALA A 328 15.88 -9.98 -18.16
N GLU A 329 16.81 -9.87 -19.13
CA GLU A 329 17.45 -8.57 -19.45
C GLU A 329 16.46 -7.56 -19.99
N ARG A 330 15.53 -7.97 -20.87
CA ARG A 330 14.46 -7.08 -21.36
C ARG A 330 13.49 -6.68 -20.22
N LEU A 331 13.10 -7.65 -19.40
CA LEU A 331 12.18 -7.42 -18.29
C LEU A 331 12.81 -6.59 -17.15
N LYS A 332 14.14 -6.55 -17.03
CA LYS A 332 14.85 -5.68 -16.08
C LYS A 332 14.62 -4.19 -16.28
N GLU A 333 14.17 -3.76 -17.44
CA GLU A 333 13.79 -2.37 -17.66
C GLU A 333 12.69 -1.94 -16.68
N PHE A 334 11.69 -2.80 -16.44
CA PHE A 334 10.69 -2.59 -15.41
C PHE A 334 11.33 -2.46 -14.01
N GLU A 335 12.20 -3.39 -13.65
CA GLU A 335 12.86 -3.37 -12.35
C GLU A 335 13.73 -2.12 -12.15
N ARG A 336 14.51 -1.73 -13.15
CA ARG A 336 15.35 -0.52 -13.13
C ARG A 336 14.52 0.75 -12.95
N ALA A 337 13.36 0.82 -13.59
CA ALA A 337 12.46 1.96 -13.47
C ALA A 337 11.80 2.07 -12.08
N ARG A 338 11.45 0.92 -11.47
CA ARG A 338 10.64 0.89 -10.26
C ARG A 338 11.44 0.78 -8.96
N ARG A 339 12.54 0.03 -8.96
CA ARG A 339 13.33 -0.28 -7.76
C ARG A 339 13.79 0.95 -6.96
N PRO A 340 14.28 2.04 -7.57
CA PRO A 340 14.73 3.20 -6.79
C PRO A 340 13.63 3.78 -5.90
N GLN A 341 12.43 4.01 -6.43
CA GLN A 341 11.31 4.55 -5.65
C GLN A 341 10.85 3.59 -4.56
N VAL A 342 10.72 2.32 -4.88
CA VAL A 342 10.31 1.29 -3.92
C VAL A 342 11.31 1.17 -2.77
N THR A 343 12.62 1.12 -3.08
CA THR A 343 13.67 1.05 -2.06
C THR A 343 13.65 2.29 -1.15
N MET A 344 13.48 3.48 -1.72
CA MET A 344 13.35 4.71 -0.95
C MET A 344 12.15 4.65 0.01
N LEU A 345 10.99 4.19 -0.46
CA LEU A 345 9.77 4.12 0.36
C LEU A 345 9.87 3.03 1.44
N GLN A 346 10.52 1.89 1.16
CA GLN A 346 10.83 0.89 2.18
C GLN A 346 11.74 1.46 3.27
N GLN A 347 12.79 2.20 2.89
CA GLN A 347 13.68 2.86 3.84
C GLN A 347 12.96 3.92 4.67
N LEU A 348 12.07 4.70 4.05
CA LEU A 348 11.24 5.67 4.76
C LEU A 348 10.33 4.96 5.79
N ALA A 349 9.67 3.88 5.38
CA ALA A 349 8.81 3.10 6.26
C ALA A 349 9.59 2.48 7.44
N ASP A 350 10.80 1.94 7.20
CA ASP A 350 11.69 1.45 8.27
C ASP A 350 12.09 2.57 9.25
N GLN A 351 12.41 3.76 8.74
CA GLN A 351 12.70 4.92 9.57
C GLN A 351 11.50 5.36 10.40
N GLN A 352 10.30 5.36 9.79
CA GLN A 352 9.07 5.67 10.52
C GLN A 352 8.82 4.66 11.65
N VAL A 353 9.02 3.36 11.43
CA VAL A 353 8.94 2.36 12.49
C VAL A 353 9.91 2.70 13.63
N PHE A 354 11.15 3.02 13.31
CA PHE A 354 12.17 3.34 14.33
C PHE A 354 11.77 4.56 15.17
N TYR A 355 11.30 5.64 14.54
CA TYR A 355 10.97 6.87 15.26
C TYR A 355 9.58 6.84 15.90
N TRP A 356 8.59 6.23 15.25
CA TRP A 356 7.20 6.30 15.72
C TRP A 356 6.91 5.24 16.78
N ASN A 357 7.48 4.03 16.63
CA ASN A 357 7.24 2.91 17.55
C ASN A 357 8.17 2.91 18.77
N THR A 358 8.99 3.96 18.93
CA THR A 358 10.02 4.02 19.97
C THR A 358 9.45 4.08 21.39
N ASP A 359 10.11 3.42 22.32
CA ASP A 359 9.95 3.59 23.76
C ASP A 359 11.11 4.44 24.39
N ASN A 360 12.14 4.74 23.59
CA ASN A 360 13.26 5.56 24.03
C ASN A 360 12.84 7.05 24.13
N PRO A 361 12.94 7.68 25.32
CA PRO A 361 12.48 9.06 25.53
C PRO A 361 13.27 10.09 24.70
N VAL A 362 14.56 9.83 24.43
CA VAL A 362 15.40 10.74 23.62
C VAL A 362 14.93 10.69 22.15
N VAL A 363 14.71 9.49 21.61
CA VAL A 363 14.20 9.32 20.24
C VAL A 363 12.80 9.91 20.11
N ALA A 364 11.94 9.72 21.10
CA ALA A 364 10.60 10.31 21.12
C ALA A 364 10.66 11.84 21.14
N PHE A 365 11.56 12.42 21.95
CA PHE A 365 11.79 13.87 21.98
C PHE A 365 12.27 14.39 20.61
N LEU A 366 13.23 13.72 19.97
CA LEU A 366 13.71 14.09 18.64
C LEU A 366 12.62 13.98 17.58
N ARG A 367 11.80 12.92 17.61
CA ARG A 367 10.63 12.78 16.77
C ARG A 367 9.68 13.97 16.90
N ASP A 368 9.34 14.33 18.12
CA ASP A 368 8.43 15.45 18.38
C ASP A 368 9.03 16.78 17.88
N ARG A 369 10.35 16.97 18.04
CA ARG A 369 11.08 18.13 17.47
C ARG A 369 10.98 18.15 15.94
N VAL A 370 11.15 17.00 15.29
CA VAL A 370 11.03 16.91 13.83
C VAL A 370 9.62 17.32 13.41
N PHE A 371 8.57 16.81 14.03
CA PHE A 371 7.21 17.22 13.72
C PHE A 371 6.98 18.73 13.91
N GLN A 372 7.44 19.31 15.04
CA GLN A 372 7.34 20.75 15.28
C GLN A 372 8.11 21.59 14.24
N THR A 373 9.26 21.10 13.78
CA THR A 373 10.00 21.76 12.70
C THR A 373 9.23 21.69 11.39
N LEU A 374 8.66 20.54 11.04
CA LEU A 374 7.82 20.37 9.84
C LEU A 374 6.61 21.29 9.87
N ASP A 375 5.99 21.52 11.04
CA ASP A 375 4.85 22.42 11.18
C ASP A 375 5.20 23.87 10.76
N ARG A 376 6.42 24.30 11.06
CA ARG A 376 6.91 25.67 10.81
C ARG A 376 7.70 25.82 9.50
N ASN A 377 8.08 24.72 8.85
CA ASN A 377 8.92 24.69 7.66
C ASN A 377 8.18 24.12 6.47
N ALA A 378 7.63 24.98 5.62
CA ALA A 378 6.83 24.59 4.47
C ALA A 378 7.63 23.76 3.46
N ARG A 379 8.93 24.06 3.28
CA ARG A 379 9.82 23.32 2.36
C ARG A 379 9.97 21.86 2.80
N LEU A 380 10.36 21.61 4.04
CA LEU A 380 10.54 20.25 4.57
C LEU A 380 9.21 19.51 4.63
N ARG A 381 8.13 20.18 5.05
CA ARG A 381 6.78 19.61 5.07
C ARG A 381 6.35 19.15 3.69
N TYR A 382 6.56 19.99 2.64
CA TYR A 382 6.26 19.63 1.26
C TYR A 382 7.09 18.43 0.77
N GLN A 383 8.37 18.35 1.16
CA GLN A 383 9.23 17.20 0.85
C GLN A 383 8.68 15.90 1.43
N VAL A 384 8.29 15.89 2.72
CA VAL A 384 7.67 14.73 3.37
C VAL A 384 6.36 14.38 2.69
N LEU A 385 5.49 15.36 2.49
CA LEU A 385 4.18 15.17 1.87
C LEU A 385 4.30 14.56 0.47
N SER A 386 5.13 15.15 -0.40
CA SER A 386 5.31 14.66 -1.77
C SER A 386 5.94 13.26 -1.84
N THR A 387 6.74 12.86 -0.83
CA THR A 387 7.29 11.51 -0.71
C THR A 387 6.21 10.52 -0.27
N THR A 388 5.45 10.84 0.79
CA THR A 388 4.37 9.97 1.28
C THR A 388 3.21 9.87 0.29
N ALA A 389 2.98 10.90 -0.51
CA ALA A 389 2.04 10.89 -1.63
C ALA A 389 2.49 10.01 -2.82
N GLY A 390 3.72 9.47 -2.78
CA GLY A 390 4.29 8.65 -3.84
C GLY A 390 4.66 9.42 -5.11
N LEU A 391 4.85 10.74 -5.00
CA LEU A 391 5.13 11.64 -6.14
C LEU A 391 6.63 11.91 -6.35
N ARG A 392 7.49 11.30 -5.54
CA ARG A 392 8.95 11.41 -5.64
C ARG A 392 9.61 10.08 -5.89
N THR A 393 10.73 10.11 -6.61
CA THR A 393 11.61 8.96 -6.84
C THR A 393 12.90 9.01 -6.03
N MET A 394 13.19 10.15 -5.39
CA MET A 394 14.40 10.38 -4.61
C MET A 394 14.07 10.67 -3.13
N PRO A 395 15.02 10.40 -2.20
CA PRO A 395 14.83 10.68 -0.78
C PRO A 395 14.41 12.12 -0.53
N SER A 396 13.51 12.30 0.45
CA SER A 396 13.00 13.61 0.83
C SER A 396 14.08 14.50 1.42
N PHE A 397 14.97 13.93 2.26
CA PHE A 397 15.93 14.67 3.06
C PHE A 397 17.34 14.23 2.75
N ASN A 398 18.19 15.21 2.42
CA ASN A 398 19.63 15.07 2.47
C ASN A 398 20.12 15.21 3.93
N LEU A 399 21.43 15.12 4.16
CA LEU A 399 22.00 15.20 5.52
C LEU A 399 21.71 16.56 6.19
N ILE A 400 21.80 17.65 5.46
CA ILE A 400 21.51 19.01 5.96
C ILE A 400 20.03 19.13 6.33
N ASP A 401 19.13 18.64 5.48
CA ASP A 401 17.70 18.64 5.76
C ASP A 401 17.36 17.87 7.04
N ARG A 402 18.07 16.77 7.33
CA ARG A 402 17.89 16.01 8.58
C ARG A 402 18.31 16.81 9.81
N VAL A 403 19.43 17.55 9.73
CA VAL A 403 19.91 18.42 10.82
C VAL A 403 18.94 19.58 11.06
N ILE A 404 18.42 20.18 9.98
CA ILE A 404 17.39 21.22 10.04
C ILE A 404 16.09 20.64 10.64
N ALA A 405 15.65 19.47 10.18
CA ALA A 405 14.43 18.82 10.69
C ALA A 405 14.54 18.50 12.19
N ALA A 406 15.74 18.13 12.68
CA ALA A 406 16.00 17.97 14.10
C ALA A 406 16.01 19.30 14.90
N GLY A 407 15.87 20.45 14.22
CA GLY A 407 15.87 21.78 14.83
C GLY A 407 17.24 22.25 15.30
N LEU A 408 18.31 21.69 14.76
CA LEU A 408 19.71 22.02 15.11
C LEU A 408 20.29 23.14 14.25
N LEU A 409 19.74 23.37 13.06
CA LEU A 409 20.10 24.47 12.16
C LEU A 409 18.86 25.21 11.67
N PRO A 410 18.93 26.53 11.48
CA PRO A 410 17.86 27.29 10.81
C PRO A 410 17.80 26.93 9.32
N ASP A 411 16.61 27.01 8.74
CA ASP A 411 16.40 26.89 7.29
C ASP A 411 16.05 28.25 6.69
N ILE A 412 16.97 28.86 5.98
CA ILE A 412 16.75 30.15 5.32
C ILE A 412 15.72 30.04 4.18
N ARG A 413 15.45 28.81 3.70
CA ARG A 413 14.50 28.50 2.63
C ARG A 413 13.20 27.90 3.16
N ALA A 414 12.90 28.05 4.46
CA ALA A 414 11.76 27.40 5.13
C ALA A 414 10.40 27.65 4.44
N HIS A 415 10.26 28.77 3.72
CA HIS A 415 9.03 29.16 3.02
C HIS A 415 8.99 28.79 1.54
N GLU A 416 10.11 28.27 0.99
CA GLU A 416 10.17 27.88 -0.41
C GLU A 416 9.43 26.56 -0.64
N ARG A 417 8.59 26.51 -1.68
CA ARG A 417 8.04 25.25 -2.19
C ARG A 417 8.89 24.83 -3.39
N SER A 418 9.73 23.82 -3.24
CA SER A 418 10.48 23.28 -4.37
C SER A 418 9.54 22.51 -5.31
N PRO A 419 9.34 22.94 -6.55
CA PRO A 419 8.67 22.11 -7.52
C PRO A 419 9.56 20.89 -7.80
N HIS A 420 9.04 19.69 -7.58
CA HIS A 420 9.70 18.46 -7.97
C HIS A 420 8.98 17.86 -9.16
N PRO A 421 9.71 17.30 -10.15
CA PRO A 421 9.07 16.56 -11.22
C PRO A 421 8.25 15.43 -10.59
N MET A 422 6.98 15.37 -10.94
CA MET A 422 6.12 14.27 -10.53
C MET A 422 6.59 13.01 -11.28
N SER A 423 6.99 11.96 -10.57
CA SER A 423 7.19 10.66 -11.18
C SER A 423 5.84 10.14 -11.69
N LEU A 424 5.87 9.59 -12.86
CA LEU A 424 4.76 8.86 -13.47
C LEU A 424 4.58 7.52 -12.77
#